data_74da7328355e95373b0b58fb19a35752
#
_entry.id   74da7328355e95373b0b58fb19a35752
#
_cell.length_a   1.000
_cell.length_b   1.000
_cell.length_c   1.000
_cell.angle_alpha   90.00
_cell.angle_beta   90.00
_cell.angle_gamma   90.00
#
_symmetry.space_group_name_H-M   'P 1'
#
loop_
_entity.id
_entity.type
_entity.pdbx_description
1 polymer ?
#
loop_
_entity_poly.entity_id
_entity_poly.type
_entity_poly.pdbx_seq_one_letter_code
_entity_poly.pdbx_strand_id
1 'polypeptide(L)'
;MVLDNYPLYADAINEKGLGIANLNFPQFSKYADEIKEGALNLPPYELVPWVLAQFSTVKETKAALKNLNMVDIPFKPNVPNTTLHWFIADKDEAIVVEIIDGKTVIYDNLVGVLTNSPSFDYHLMNLHNYRHLSSKQPHNSYSPDWDAKPFGEGFGAIGLPGDWSPASRLVKATFVKEHSVCPQDDVANVTQFFHILDSVAFVQGCTTSDQNTHDITVYSSCGNTATGDYYYKTYTNNQISKVSMSKVDLESTKLFVYPMEDKQQFRQVN
;
A
#
# COMPACT_ATOMS: atom_id res chain seq x y z
N MET A 1 -7.80 -7.45 -11.43
CA MET A 1 -8.23 -7.50 -12.85
C MET A 1 -8.22 -8.95 -13.30
N VAL A 2 -9.17 -9.38 -14.13
CA VAL A 2 -9.14 -10.72 -14.75
C VAL A 2 -8.76 -10.57 -16.22
N LEU A 3 -7.72 -11.27 -16.66
CA LEU A 3 -7.23 -11.27 -18.01
C LEU A 3 -7.07 -12.73 -18.48
N ASP A 4 -7.76 -13.11 -19.57
CA ASP A 4 -7.76 -14.48 -20.09
C ASP A 4 -8.11 -15.54 -19.03
N ASN A 5 -9.12 -15.26 -18.21
CA ASN A 5 -9.55 -16.07 -17.05
C ASN A 5 -8.52 -16.21 -15.94
N TYR A 6 -7.42 -15.45 -15.97
CA TYR A 6 -6.44 -15.39 -14.91
C TYR A 6 -6.56 -14.11 -14.11
N PRO A 7 -6.68 -14.20 -12.75
CA PRO A 7 -6.75 -13.02 -11.91
C PRO A 7 -5.36 -12.41 -11.71
N LEU A 8 -5.19 -11.16 -12.14
CA LEU A 8 -4.02 -10.34 -11.85
C LEU A 8 -4.31 -9.44 -10.65
N TYR A 9 -3.54 -9.57 -9.60
CA TYR A 9 -3.76 -8.91 -8.32
C TYR A 9 -2.93 -7.62 -8.20
N ALA A 10 -3.55 -6.54 -7.70
CA ALA A 10 -2.83 -5.37 -7.20
C ALA A 10 -2.63 -5.50 -5.68
N ASP A 11 -3.63 -6.00 -4.99
CA ASP A 11 -3.61 -6.34 -3.58
C ASP A 11 -4.57 -7.50 -3.32
N ALA A 12 -4.38 -8.22 -2.22
CA ALA A 12 -5.29 -9.28 -1.78
C ALA A 12 -5.03 -9.67 -0.31
N ILE A 13 -5.98 -10.38 0.27
CA ILE A 13 -5.88 -11.00 1.60
C ILE A 13 -6.32 -12.46 1.50
N ASN A 14 -5.81 -13.33 2.36
CA ASN A 14 -6.31 -14.69 2.51
C ASN A 14 -7.13 -14.86 3.79
N GLU A 15 -7.80 -16.02 3.91
CA GLU A 15 -8.65 -16.35 5.05
C GLU A 15 -7.87 -16.58 6.36
N LYS A 16 -6.52 -16.63 6.30
CA LYS A 16 -5.64 -16.75 7.47
C LYS A 16 -5.19 -15.41 8.02
N GLY A 17 -5.54 -14.31 7.35
CA GLY A 17 -5.21 -12.95 7.78
C GLY A 17 -3.85 -12.45 7.27
N LEU A 18 -3.30 -13.07 6.24
CA LEU A 18 -2.13 -12.54 5.53
C LEU A 18 -2.61 -11.65 4.39
N GLY A 19 -2.04 -10.45 4.28
CA GLY A 19 -2.31 -9.49 3.21
C GLY A 19 -1.04 -9.15 2.43
N ILE A 20 -1.21 -8.87 1.14
CA ILE A 20 -0.13 -8.43 0.25
C ILE A 20 -0.66 -7.41 -0.74
N ALA A 21 0.13 -6.38 -0.99
CA ALA A 21 -0.10 -5.40 -2.05
C ALA A 21 1.18 -5.20 -2.86
N ASN A 22 1.03 -5.01 -4.18
CA ASN A 22 2.12 -4.59 -5.03
C ASN A 22 1.99 -3.10 -5.36
N LEU A 23 3.14 -2.42 -5.44
CA LEU A 23 3.22 -1.02 -5.79
C LEU A 23 4.27 -0.84 -6.89
N ASN A 24 4.09 0.19 -7.70
CA ASN A 24 5.01 0.49 -8.78
C ASN A 24 6.38 0.95 -8.24
N PHE A 25 7.46 0.32 -8.76
CA PHE A 25 8.84 0.56 -8.31
C PHE A 25 9.77 0.84 -9.51
N PRO A 26 9.45 1.87 -10.32
CA PRO A 26 10.19 2.17 -11.53
C PRO A 26 11.63 2.57 -11.23
N GLN A 27 12.53 2.30 -12.18
CA GLN A 27 13.96 2.61 -12.17
C GLN A 27 14.80 1.79 -11.17
N PHE A 28 14.21 1.22 -10.14
CA PHE A 28 14.92 0.45 -9.10
C PHE A 28 14.70 -1.05 -9.25
N SER A 29 13.48 -1.49 -9.58
CA SER A 29 13.20 -2.91 -9.78
C SER A 29 13.87 -3.41 -11.06
N LYS A 30 14.65 -4.49 -10.92
CA LYS A 30 15.25 -5.23 -12.03
C LYS A 30 15.16 -6.72 -11.72
N TYR A 31 14.36 -7.43 -12.49
CA TYR A 31 14.18 -8.88 -12.38
C TYR A 31 15.33 -9.63 -13.00
N ALA A 32 15.48 -10.92 -12.67
CA ALA A 32 16.50 -11.78 -13.26
C ALA A 32 16.10 -12.21 -14.68
N ASP A 33 17.07 -12.24 -15.58
CA ASP A 33 16.86 -12.69 -16.97
C ASP A 33 16.74 -14.22 -17.07
N GLU A 34 17.24 -14.97 -16.07
CA GLU A 34 17.36 -16.42 -16.12
C GLU A 34 16.79 -17.12 -14.87
N ILE A 35 16.28 -18.32 -15.10
CA ILE A 35 15.89 -19.26 -14.06
C ILE A 35 17.14 -19.75 -13.33
N LYS A 36 17.11 -19.76 -12.01
CA LYS A 36 18.18 -20.22 -11.15
C LYS A 36 17.84 -21.61 -10.57
N GLU A 37 18.69 -22.58 -10.83
CA GLU A 37 18.52 -23.94 -10.30
C GLU A 37 18.52 -23.92 -8.75
N GLY A 38 17.59 -24.67 -8.14
CA GLY A 38 17.43 -24.76 -6.69
C GLY A 38 16.82 -23.51 -6.03
N ALA A 39 16.45 -22.47 -6.79
CA ALA A 39 15.76 -21.32 -6.28
C ALA A 39 14.24 -21.40 -6.53
N LEU A 40 13.49 -20.60 -5.78
CA LEU A 40 12.09 -20.33 -6.05
C LEU A 40 12.00 -19.33 -7.21
N ASN A 41 11.73 -19.81 -8.42
CA ASN A 41 11.63 -18.96 -9.60
C ASN A 41 10.17 -18.55 -9.81
N LEU A 42 9.86 -17.26 -9.68
CA LEU A 42 8.51 -16.72 -9.88
C LEU A 42 8.57 -15.48 -10.78
N PRO A 43 7.65 -15.31 -11.74
CA PRO A 43 7.43 -14.02 -12.36
C PRO A 43 6.67 -13.08 -11.42
N PRO A 44 6.77 -11.73 -11.60
CA PRO A 44 6.24 -10.77 -10.64
C PRO A 44 4.72 -10.88 -10.42
N TYR A 45 3.95 -11.24 -11.43
CA TYR A 45 2.49 -11.39 -11.32
C TYR A 45 2.05 -12.63 -10.52
N GLU A 46 2.95 -13.60 -10.29
CA GLU A 46 2.65 -14.82 -9.51
C GLU A 46 2.93 -14.64 -8.02
N LEU A 47 3.65 -13.60 -7.59
CA LEU A 47 4.05 -13.49 -6.19
C LEU A 47 2.84 -13.36 -5.25
N VAL A 48 1.86 -12.53 -5.61
CA VAL A 48 0.65 -12.33 -4.78
C VAL A 48 -0.13 -13.63 -4.58
N PRO A 49 -0.56 -14.34 -5.64
CA PRO A 49 -1.32 -15.58 -5.48
C PRO A 49 -0.47 -16.68 -4.83
N TRP A 50 0.82 -16.76 -5.14
CA TRP A 50 1.70 -17.76 -4.54
C TRP A 50 1.86 -17.56 -3.03
N VAL A 51 2.09 -16.33 -2.56
CA VAL A 51 2.23 -16.03 -1.13
C VAL A 51 0.94 -16.38 -0.39
N LEU A 52 -0.21 -15.91 -0.89
CA LEU A 52 -1.48 -16.09 -0.19
C LEU A 52 -2.00 -17.53 -0.21
N ALA A 53 -1.60 -18.33 -1.20
CA ALA A 53 -1.96 -19.74 -1.27
C ALA A 53 -1.09 -20.64 -0.38
N GLN A 54 0.14 -20.22 -0.04
CA GLN A 54 1.11 -21.08 0.66
C GLN A 54 1.27 -20.73 2.13
N PHE A 55 1.05 -19.48 2.56
CA PHE A 55 1.42 -19.00 3.88
C PHE A 55 0.25 -18.36 4.63
N SER A 56 0.37 -18.43 5.95
CA SER A 56 -0.58 -17.83 6.89
C SER A 56 0.00 -16.61 7.61
N THR A 57 1.33 -16.45 7.59
CA THR A 57 2.03 -15.41 8.36
C THR A 57 3.16 -14.75 7.56
N VAL A 58 3.47 -13.52 7.91
CA VAL A 58 4.66 -12.81 7.39
C VAL A 58 5.95 -13.57 7.70
N LYS A 59 6.06 -14.14 8.90
CA LYS A 59 7.24 -14.92 9.31
C LYS A 59 7.52 -16.10 8.38
N GLU A 60 6.51 -16.89 8.04
CA GLU A 60 6.62 -18.00 7.08
C GLU A 60 7.00 -17.50 5.69
N THR A 61 6.30 -16.48 5.22
CA THR A 61 6.56 -15.83 3.92
C THR A 61 7.99 -15.31 3.83
N LYS A 62 8.47 -14.58 4.85
CA LYS A 62 9.83 -14.03 4.91
C LYS A 62 10.89 -15.14 4.83
N ALA A 63 10.65 -16.29 5.47
CA ALA A 63 11.55 -17.43 5.41
C ALA A 63 11.63 -18.04 4.00
N ALA A 64 10.50 -18.21 3.33
CA ALA A 64 10.42 -18.78 1.98
C ALA A 64 11.02 -17.85 0.91
N LEU A 65 10.78 -16.53 1.03
CA LEU A 65 11.26 -15.53 0.07
C LEU A 65 12.78 -15.31 0.08
N LYS A 66 13.51 -15.84 1.08
CA LYS A 66 14.99 -15.79 1.09
C LYS A 66 15.63 -16.47 -0.13
N ASN A 67 14.94 -17.43 -0.72
CA ASN A 67 15.41 -18.15 -1.92
C ASN A 67 14.66 -17.74 -3.19
N LEU A 68 13.98 -16.59 -3.17
CA LEU A 68 13.25 -16.09 -4.33
C LEU A 68 14.22 -15.57 -5.40
N ASN A 69 14.02 -16.07 -6.61
CA ASN A 69 14.56 -15.55 -7.85
C ASN A 69 13.39 -15.01 -8.69
N MET A 70 13.18 -13.71 -8.66
CA MET A 70 12.13 -13.07 -9.46
C MET A 70 12.60 -12.99 -10.90
N VAL A 71 11.93 -13.73 -11.80
CA VAL A 71 12.34 -13.84 -13.20
C VAL A 71 11.48 -12.96 -14.11
N ASP A 72 12.11 -12.34 -15.12
CA ASP A 72 11.43 -11.47 -16.10
C ASP A 72 10.71 -12.27 -17.18
N ILE A 73 9.77 -13.13 -16.76
CA ILE A 73 8.90 -13.89 -17.67
C ILE A 73 7.59 -13.13 -17.81
N PRO A 74 7.26 -12.59 -19.00
CA PRO A 74 6.06 -11.80 -19.18
C PRO A 74 4.80 -12.68 -19.14
N PHE A 75 3.69 -12.12 -18.64
CA PHE A 75 2.38 -12.79 -18.62
C PHE A 75 1.88 -13.10 -20.05
N LYS A 76 2.17 -12.22 -20.98
CA LYS A 76 1.89 -12.39 -22.42
C LYS A 76 3.09 -11.98 -23.27
N PRO A 77 3.29 -12.61 -24.43
CA PRO A 77 4.29 -12.15 -25.39
C PRO A 77 4.12 -10.64 -25.68
N ASN A 78 5.21 -9.90 -25.70
CA ASN A 78 5.26 -8.47 -26.01
C ASN A 78 4.57 -7.54 -24.98
N VAL A 79 4.18 -8.05 -23.80
CA VAL A 79 3.71 -7.23 -22.68
C VAL A 79 4.76 -7.29 -21.57
N PRO A 80 5.59 -6.27 -21.42
CA PRO A 80 6.63 -6.26 -20.39
C PRO A 80 6.02 -6.36 -18.98
N ASN A 81 6.73 -6.98 -18.06
CA ASN A 81 6.34 -6.97 -16.67
C ASN A 81 6.39 -5.55 -16.10
N THR A 82 5.43 -5.22 -15.26
CA THR A 82 5.49 -4.00 -14.45
C THR A 82 6.58 -4.14 -13.40
N THR A 83 7.39 -3.10 -13.23
CA THR A 83 8.39 -3.03 -12.16
C THR A 83 7.68 -2.80 -10.82
N LEU A 84 7.76 -3.77 -9.92
CA LEU A 84 7.01 -3.79 -8.67
C LEU A 84 7.92 -3.98 -7.46
N HIS A 85 7.41 -3.56 -6.30
CA HIS A 85 7.80 -4.02 -4.98
C HIS A 85 6.54 -4.34 -4.17
N TRP A 86 6.69 -5.06 -3.06
CA TRP A 86 5.55 -5.63 -2.36
C TRP A 86 5.57 -5.26 -0.89
N PHE A 87 4.38 -4.92 -0.38
CA PHE A 87 4.07 -4.79 1.04
C PHE A 87 3.31 -6.04 1.47
N ILE A 88 3.83 -6.76 2.47
CA ILE A 88 3.23 -7.98 3.01
C ILE A 88 3.03 -7.78 4.51
N ALA A 89 1.83 -8.03 5.01
CA ALA A 89 1.49 -7.79 6.41
C ALA A 89 0.51 -8.84 6.94
N ASP A 90 0.66 -9.14 8.22
CA ASP A 90 -0.34 -9.82 9.04
C ASP A 90 -0.65 -8.98 10.29
N LYS A 91 -1.30 -9.57 11.29
CA LYS A 91 -1.64 -8.88 12.53
C LYS A 91 -0.45 -8.51 13.42
N ASP A 92 0.71 -9.16 13.23
CA ASP A 92 1.87 -9.06 14.13
C ASP A 92 3.01 -8.25 13.50
N GLU A 93 3.24 -8.37 12.19
CA GLU A 93 4.37 -7.77 11.52
C GLU A 93 4.09 -7.39 10.05
N ALA A 94 4.95 -6.55 9.50
CA ALA A 94 4.93 -6.20 8.08
C ALA A 94 6.35 -6.19 7.50
N ILE A 95 6.46 -6.56 6.22
CA ILE A 95 7.71 -6.51 5.46
C ILE A 95 7.52 -5.80 4.12
N VAL A 96 8.63 -5.33 3.58
CA VAL A 96 8.76 -4.87 2.19
C VAL A 96 9.70 -5.81 1.45
N VAL A 97 9.30 -6.23 0.25
CA VAL A 97 10.10 -7.06 -0.65
C VAL A 97 10.42 -6.25 -1.90
N GLU A 98 11.70 -6.06 -2.17
CA GLU A 98 12.21 -5.35 -3.35
C GLU A 98 13.14 -6.25 -4.15
N ILE A 99 13.12 -6.11 -5.48
CA ILE A 99 14.05 -6.81 -6.37
C ILE A 99 14.97 -5.78 -7.00
N ILE A 100 16.19 -5.70 -6.47
CA ILE A 100 17.19 -4.72 -6.87
C ILE A 100 18.38 -5.46 -7.52
N ASP A 101 18.69 -5.13 -8.76
CA ASP A 101 19.76 -5.79 -9.53
C ASP A 101 19.65 -7.34 -9.52
N GLY A 102 18.44 -7.86 -9.72
CA GLY A 102 18.16 -9.30 -9.74
C GLY A 102 18.24 -9.99 -8.37
N LYS A 103 18.37 -9.22 -7.28
CA LYS A 103 18.46 -9.76 -5.92
C LYS A 103 17.21 -9.41 -5.12
N THR A 104 16.71 -10.38 -4.38
CA THR A 104 15.63 -10.17 -3.42
C THR A 104 16.17 -9.51 -2.15
N VAL A 105 15.64 -8.35 -1.82
CA VAL A 105 15.91 -7.62 -0.58
C VAL A 105 14.62 -7.56 0.24
N ILE A 106 14.70 -7.91 1.52
CA ILE A 106 13.55 -7.96 2.42
C ILE A 106 13.84 -7.05 3.61
N TYR A 107 12.96 -6.07 3.83
CA TYR A 107 13.02 -5.15 4.95
C TYR A 107 11.90 -5.41 5.94
N ASP A 108 12.19 -5.32 7.23
CA ASP A 108 11.15 -5.23 8.26
C ASP A 108 10.53 -3.83 8.19
N ASN A 109 9.21 -3.77 8.03
CA ASN A 109 8.50 -2.50 7.88
C ASN A 109 7.86 -2.07 9.20
N LEU A 110 8.65 -1.43 10.05
CA LEU A 110 8.21 -0.98 11.38
C LEU A 110 7.22 0.18 11.32
N VAL A 111 7.17 0.92 10.21
CA VAL A 111 6.24 2.05 10.05
C VAL A 111 4.91 1.65 9.41
N GLY A 112 4.83 0.44 8.82
CA GLY A 112 3.61 -0.09 8.22
C GLY A 112 3.09 0.73 7.04
N VAL A 113 3.99 1.42 6.31
CA VAL A 113 3.68 2.24 5.12
C VAL A 113 4.67 1.89 4.02
N LEU A 114 4.18 1.83 2.79
CA LEU A 114 4.98 1.74 1.58
C LEU A 114 4.38 2.67 0.52
N THR A 115 5.24 3.30 -0.27
CA THR A 115 4.83 4.12 -1.42
C THR A 115 5.48 3.58 -2.71
N ASN A 116 6.35 4.34 -3.35
CA ASN A 116 7.03 3.93 -4.59
C ASN A 116 8.54 4.17 -4.45
N SER A 117 9.25 4.30 -5.59
CA SER A 117 10.69 4.63 -5.61
C SER A 117 11.03 5.88 -4.76
N PRO A 118 12.24 5.97 -4.19
CA PRO A 118 13.34 5.01 -4.29
C PRO A 118 13.19 3.80 -3.34
N SER A 119 14.28 3.07 -3.06
CA SER A 119 14.27 1.88 -2.19
C SER A 119 13.83 2.19 -0.75
N PHE A 120 13.32 1.18 -0.07
CA PHE A 120 12.69 1.34 1.24
C PHE A 120 13.65 1.80 2.34
N ASP A 121 14.91 1.41 2.27
CA ASP A 121 15.96 1.90 3.19
C ASP A 121 16.17 3.43 3.09
N TYR A 122 16.10 3.99 1.87
CA TYR A 122 16.11 5.45 1.69
C TYR A 122 14.91 6.09 2.41
N HIS A 123 13.72 5.51 2.25
CA HIS A 123 12.52 6.02 2.90
C HIS A 123 12.64 6.01 4.42
N LEU A 124 13.15 4.92 5.00
CA LEU A 124 13.39 4.84 6.45
C LEU A 124 14.41 5.90 6.91
N MET A 125 15.51 6.06 6.16
CA MET A 125 16.51 7.09 6.46
C MET A 125 15.92 8.50 6.37
N ASN A 126 15.09 8.76 5.36
CA ASN A 126 14.45 10.06 5.17
C ASN A 126 13.51 10.44 6.33
N LEU A 127 12.83 9.48 6.96
CA LEU A 127 11.97 9.74 8.12
C LEU A 127 12.72 10.40 9.29
N HIS A 128 14.01 10.17 9.44
CA HIS A 128 14.83 10.81 10.47
C HIS A 128 14.86 12.35 10.39
N ASN A 129 14.66 12.90 9.17
CA ASN A 129 14.58 14.35 8.98
C ASN A 129 13.33 14.96 9.60
N TYR A 130 12.29 14.17 9.81
CA TYR A 130 10.95 14.58 10.26
C TYR A 130 10.67 14.24 11.73
N ARG A 131 11.66 13.80 12.49
CA ARG A 131 11.54 13.42 13.91
C ARG A 131 11.01 14.52 14.84
N HIS A 132 11.01 15.77 14.38
CA HIS A 132 10.52 16.92 15.11
C HIS A 132 9.00 17.11 15.01
N LEU A 133 8.36 16.44 14.05
CA LEU A 133 6.92 16.53 13.84
C LEU A 133 6.15 15.91 15.01
N SER A 134 5.05 16.55 15.36
CA SER A 134 4.19 16.15 16.49
C SER A 134 2.74 16.54 16.22
N SER A 135 1.79 15.80 16.77
CA SER A 135 0.38 16.23 16.84
C SER A 135 0.12 17.30 17.90
N LYS A 136 1.10 17.58 18.77
CA LYS A 136 0.98 18.56 19.87
C LYS A 136 1.53 19.91 19.45
N GLN A 137 1.01 20.97 20.06
CA GLN A 137 1.57 22.32 19.91
C GLN A 137 3.01 22.37 20.43
N PRO A 138 3.95 22.94 19.67
CA PRO A 138 5.34 23.09 20.09
C PRO A 138 5.47 24.19 21.16
N HIS A 139 6.47 24.04 22.03
CA HIS A 139 6.91 25.14 22.86
C HIS A 139 7.65 26.19 22.04
N ASN A 140 7.54 27.46 22.42
CA ASN A 140 8.39 28.50 21.85
C ASN A 140 9.85 28.25 22.21
N SER A 141 10.64 27.76 21.26
CA SER A 141 12.09 27.61 21.37
C SER A 141 12.85 28.60 20.48
N TYR A 142 12.14 29.51 19.80
CA TYR A 142 12.74 30.42 18.83
C TYR A 142 13.49 31.57 19.52
N SER A 143 12.88 32.18 20.53
CA SER A 143 13.51 33.26 21.30
C SER A 143 12.95 33.29 22.73
N PRO A 144 13.80 33.48 23.75
CA PRO A 144 13.36 33.67 25.11
C PRO A 144 12.70 35.07 25.32
N ASP A 145 13.04 36.03 24.49
CA ASP A 145 12.62 37.44 24.60
C ASP A 145 11.33 37.75 23.86
N TRP A 146 10.81 36.79 23.11
CA TRP A 146 9.59 36.95 22.32
C TRP A 146 8.62 35.80 22.56
N ASP A 147 7.48 36.11 23.14
CA ASP A 147 6.38 35.16 23.38
C ASP A 147 5.61 34.90 22.08
N ALA A 148 6.18 34.01 21.22
CA ALA A 148 5.58 33.59 19.97
C ALA A 148 4.45 32.58 20.24
N LYS A 149 3.23 33.08 20.52
CA LYS A 149 2.07 32.23 20.75
C LYS A 149 1.53 31.65 19.43
N PRO A 150 1.08 30.39 19.42
CA PRO A 150 0.38 29.84 18.28
C PRO A 150 -0.96 30.59 18.07
N PHE A 151 -1.32 30.84 16.82
CA PHE A 151 -2.57 31.52 16.42
C PHE A 151 -3.62 30.55 15.86
N GLY A 152 -3.42 29.24 16.04
CA GLY A 152 -4.29 28.14 15.62
C GLY A 152 -3.77 26.81 16.10
N GLU A 153 -4.38 25.71 15.61
CA GLU A 153 -3.96 24.34 15.89
C GLU A 153 -3.04 23.79 14.79
N GLY A 154 -2.34 22.67 15.07
CA GLY A 154 -1.56 21.93 14.09
C GLY A 154 -0.11 22.40 13.90
N PHE A 155 0.39 23.33 14.70
CA PHE A 155 1.77 23.86 14.56
C PHE A 155 2.86 22.80 14.76
N GLY A 156 2.58 21.73 15.50
CA GLY A 156 3.51 20.61 15.62
C GLY A 156 3.79 19.85 14.33
N ALA A 157 2.92 20.01 13.34
CA ALA A 157 3.08 19.42 12.01
C ALA A 157 3.68 20.35 10.96
N ILE A 158 4.18 21.56 11.36
CA ILE A 158 4.85 22.45 10.41
C ILE A 158 6.10 21.76 9.86
N GLY A 159 6.19 21.71 8.52
CA GLY A 159 7.23 20.97 7.80
C GLY A 159 6.80 19.57 7.34
N LEU A 160 5.58 19.12 7.68
CA LEU A 160 5.02 17.92 7.08
C LEU A 160 4.88 18.13 5.56
N PRO A 161 5.49 17.28 4.72
CA PRO A 161 5.44 17.48 3.27
C PRO A 161 4.03 17.30 2.73
N GLY A 162 3.67 18.13 1.76
CA GLY A 162 2.33 18.16 1.16
C GLY A 162 2.29 17.77 -0.31
N ASP A 163 3.44 17.59 -0.95
CA ASP A 163 3.52 17.20 -2.36
C ASP A 163 3.26 15.69 -2.57
N TRP A 164 3.07 15.29 -3.84
CA TRP A 164 2.72 13.93 -4.22
C TRP A 164 3.92 13.03 -4.54
N SER A 165 5.18 13.47 -4.32
CA SER A 165 6.32 12.59 -4.51
C SER A 165 6.26 11.38 -3.57
N PRO A 166 6.83 10.23 -3.95
CA PRO A 166 6.78 9.03 -3.11
C PRO A 166 7.34 9.24 -1.71
N ALA A 167 8.45 9.96 -1.58
CA ALA A 167 9.08 10.24 -0.30
C ALA A 167 8.18 11.11 0.61
N SER A 168 7.58 12.15 0.05
CA SER A 168 6.65 13.03 0.77
C SER A 168 5.38 12.31 1.20
N ARG A 169 4.81 11.48 0.31
CA ARG A 169 3.64 10.66 0.64
C ARG A 169 3.94 9.65 1.74
N LEU A 170 5.14 9.03 1.75
CA LEU A 170 5.52 8.10 2.81
C LEU A 170 5.61 8.82 4.16
N VAL A 171 6.27 9.96 4.23
CA VAL A 171 6.37 10.77 5.46
C VAL A 171 4.97 11.16 5.94
N LYS A 172 4.12 11.67 5.03
CA LYS A 172 2.77 12.12 5.38
C LYS A 172 1.88 10.96 5.85
N ALA A 173 1.86 9.85 5.12
CA ALA A 173 1.07 8.67 5.49
C ALA A 173 1.53 8.08 6.83
N THR A 174 2.85 8.01 7.07
CA THR A 174 3.40 7.55 8.34
C THR A 174 2.97 8.46 9.48
N PHE A 175 3.12 9.79 9.32
CA PHE A 175 2.71 10.75 10.35
C PHE A 175 1.21 10.63 10.67
N VAL A 176 0.36 10.60 9.64
CA VAL A 176 -1.09 10.51 9.83
C VAL A 176 -1.48 9.19 10.49
N LYS A 177 -0.89 8.07 10.06
CA LYS A 177 -1.13 6.74 10.65
C LYS A 177 -0.73 6.70 12.13
N GLU A 178 0.49 7.12 12.46
CA GLU A 178 1.04 7.04 13.82
C GLU A 178 0.31 7.95 14.83
N HIS A 179 -0.31 9.04 14.35
CA HIS A 179 -1.06 9.97 15.21
C HIS A 179 -2.58 9.76 15.15
N SER A 180 -3.04 8.81 14.34
CA SER A 180 -4.46 8.47 14.26
C SER A 180 -4.95 7.81 15.54
N VAL A 181 -6.13 8.22 15.98
CA VAL A 181 -6.83 7.62 17.13
C VAL A 181 -8.16 7.07 16.65
N CYS A 182 -8.41 5.80 16.95
CA CYS A 182 -9.63 5.14 16.56
C CYS A 182 -10.19 4.30 17.71
N PRO A 183 -11.51 4.30 17.96
CA PRO A 183 -12.12 3.36 18.91
C PRO A 183 -11.98 1.91 18.38
N GLN A 184 -12.12 0.93 19.31
CA GLN A 184 -12.13 -0.50 18.95
C GLN A 184 -13.47 -0.90 18.32
N ASP A 185 -13.69 -0.44 17.10
CA ASP A 185 -14.91 -0.67 16.32
C ASP A 185 -14.52 -0.83 14.84
N ASP A 186 -14.98 -1.90 14.19
CA ASP A 186 -14.58 -2.22 12.81
C ASP A 186 -14.98 -1.15 11.80
N VAL A 187 -16.17 -0.55 11.96
CA VAL A 187 -16.65 0.49 11.04
C VAL A 187 -15.81 1.74 11.21
N ALA A 188 -15.51 2.13 12.44
CA ALA A 188 -14.65 3.28 12.73
C ALA A 188 -13.22 3.04 12.21
N ASN A 189 -12.67 1.84 12.39
CA ASN A 189 -11.33 1.49 11.91
C ASN A 189 -11.24 1.54 10.37
N VAL A 190 -12.21 0.97 9.67
CA VAL A 190 -12.27 1.04 8.20
C VAL A 190 -12.39 2.49 7.74
N THR A 191 -13.26 3.28 8.38
CA THR A 191 -13.43 4.71 8.06
C THR A 191 -12.13 5.47 8.26
N GLN A 192 -11.47 5.27 9.41
CA GLN A 192 -10.17 5.90 9.73
C GLN A 192 -9.09 5.50 8.74
N PHE A 193 -9.05 4.22 8.30
CA PHE A 193 -8.10 3.76 7.31
C PHE A 193 -8.24 4.51 5.98
N PHE A 194 -9.48 4.73 5.51
CA PHE A 194 -9.70 5.52 4.31
C PHE A 194 -9.31 6.99 4.49
N HIS A 195 -9.51 7.60 5.66
CA HIS A 195 -9.01 8.96 5.94
C HIS A 195 -7.47 9.04 5.86
N ILE A 196 -6.76 8.00 6.33
CA ILE A 196 -5.29 7.93 6.19
C ILE A 196 -4.91 7.90 4.71
N LEU A 197 -5.52 7.02 3.91
CA LEU A 197 -5.25 6.92 2.47
C LEU A 197 -5.61 8.21 1.71
N ASP A 198 -6.71 8.86 2.07
CA ASP A 198 -7.13 10.13 1.45
C ASP A 198 -6.11 11.25 1.66
N SER A 199 -5.35 11.21 2.74
CA SER A 199 -4.31 12.20 3.00
C SER A 199 -3.21 12.23 1.93
N VAL A 200 -3.05 11.15 1.16
CA VAL A 200 -2.02 10.97 0.11
C VAL A 200 -2.62 10.63 -1.26
N ALA A 201 -3.94 10.75 -1.40
CA ALA A 201 -4.64 10.46 -2.65
C ALA A 201 -4.32 11.49 -3.74
N PHE A 202 -4.22 11.01 -4.98
CA PHE A 202 -4.00 11.85 -6.16
C PHE A 202 -5.32 12.42 -6.68
N VAL A 203 -5.36 13.73 -6.81
CA VAL A 203 -6.47 14.48 -7.43
C VAL A 203 -6.12 14.78 -8.88
N GLN A 204 -7.05 14.58 -9.79
CA GLN A 204 -6.84 14.80 -11.23
C GLN A 204 -6.31 16.22 -11.51
N GLY A 205 -5.22 16.28 -12.26
CA GLY A 205 -4.57 17.54 -12.62
C GLY A 205 -3.46 17.98 -11.65
N CYS A 206 -3.34 17.38 -10.45
CA CYS A 206 -2.26 17.72 -9.51
C CYS A 206 -0.93 17.02 -9.82
N THR A 207 -0.96 15.96 -10.60
CA THR A 207 0.23 15.23 -11.08
C THR A 207 0.03 14.88 -12.55
N THR A 208 0.98 15.28 -13.39
CA THR A 208 0.94 15.02 -14.83
C THR A 208 2.20 14.26 -15.23
N SER A 209 2.01 13.15 -15.96
CA SER A 209 3.11 12.35 -16.49
C SER A 209 3.81 13.03 -17.69
N ASP A 210 4.97 12.52 -18.09
CA ASP A 210 5.70 12.97 -19.29
C ASP A 210 4.87 12.77 -20.57
N GLN A 211 3.89 11.87 -20.56
CA GLN A 211 2.95 11.63 -21.65
C GLN A 211 1.74 12.57 -21.62
N ASN A 212 1.75 13.58 -20.75
CA ASN A 212 0.66 14.53 -20.53
C ASN A 212 -0.66 13.89 -20.10
N THR A 213 -0.58 12.78 -19.38
CA THR A 213 -1.71 12.14 -18.71
C THR A 213 -1.75 12.53 -17.24
N HIS A 214 -2.94 12.64 -16.66
CA HIS A 214 -3.10 12.98 -15.25
C HIS A 214 -3.17 11.71 -14.40
N ASP A 215 -2.32 11.64 -13.39
CA ASP A 215 -2.40 10.59 -12.38
C ASP A 215 -3.57 10.84 -11.43
N ILE A 216 -4.28 9.79 -11.10
CA ILE A 216 -5.35 9.77 -10.10
C ILE A 216 -5.23 8.55 -9.21
N THR A 217 -5.75 8.62 -8.01
CA THR A 217 -6.00 7.42 -7.20
C THR A 217 -7.24 6.72 -7.74
N VAL A 218 -7.04 5.77 -8.66
CA VAL A 218 -8.13 5.07 -9.37
C VAL A 218 -9.11 4.43 -8.39
N TYR A 219 -8.58 3.76 -7.36
CA TYR A 219 -9.34 3.24 -6.23
C TYR A 219 -8.47 3.19 -4.97
N SER A 220 -9.11 3.15 -3.81
CA SER A 220 -8.49 2.83 -2.53
C SER A 220 -9.14 1.58 -1.97
N SER A 221 -8.36 0.70 -1.35
CA SER A 221 -8.84 -0.55 -0.76
C SER A 221 -8.38 -0.72 0.68
N CYS A 222 -9.13 -1.50 1.44
CA CYS A 222 -8.84 -1.87 2.81
C CYS A 222 -9.22 -3.34 3.01
N GLY A 223 -8.26 -4.19 3.38
CA GLY A 223 -8.51 -5.57 3.78
C GLY A 223 -8.58 -5.69 5.30
N ASN A 224 -9.71 -6.14 5.85
CA ASN A 224 -9.79 -6.55 7.24
C ASN A 224 -9.33 -8.01 7.35
N THR A 225 -8.09 -8.19 7.75
CA THR A 225 -7.45 -9.52 7.84
C THR A 225 -8.03 -10.40 8.96
N ALA A 226 -8.76 -9.83 9.92
CA ALA A 226 -9.42 -10.60 10.98
C ALA A 226 -10.75 -11.21 10.52
N THR A 227 -11.48 -10.55 9.62
CA THR A 227 -12.82 -10.97 9.17
C THR A 227 -12.87 -11.49 7.74
N GLY A 228 -11.81 -11.25 6.94
CA GLY A 228 -11.81 -11.55 5.51
C GLY A 228 -12.69 -10.60 4.69
N ASP A 229 -12.98 -9.43 5.23
CA ASP A 229 -13.74 -8.41 4.53
C ASP A 229 -12.82 -7.50 3.72
N TYR A 230 -13.17 -7.26 2.47
CA TYR A 230 -12.46 -6.36 1.58
C TYR A 230 -13.35 -5.16 1.26
N TYR A 231 -12.83 -3.96 1.52
CA TYR A 231 -13.52 -2.71 1.30
C TYR A 231 -12.81 -1.91 0.22
N TYR A 232 -13.55 -1.15 -0.57
CA TYR A 232 -12.97 -0.25 -1.55
C TYR A 232 -13.86 0.97 -1.81
N LYS A 233 -13.25 2.02 -2.31
CA LYS A 233 -13.90 3.14 -2.97
C LYS A 233 -13.12 3.52 -4.23
N THR A 234 -13.77 4.11 -5.22
CA THR A 234 -13.14 4.52 -6.47
C THR A 234 -13.00 6.04 -6.57
N TYR A 235 -12.23 6.52 -7.52
CA TYR A 235 -12.11 7.96 -7.76
C TYR A 235 -13.46 8.61 -8.09
N THR A 236 -14.32 7.90 -8.80
CA THR A 236 -15.64 8.37 -9.25
C THR A 236 -16.77 8.03 -8.28
N ASN A 237 -16.52 7.26 -7.22
CA ASN A 237 -17.50 6.91 -6.20
C ASN A 237 -16.85 6.88 -4.80
N ASN A 238 -17.18 7.88 -3.98
CA ASN A 238 -16.66 7.99 -2.61
C ASN A 238 -17.35 7.06 -1.60
N GLN A 239 -18.42 6.37 -2.01
CA GLN A 239 -19.09 5.40 -1.14
C GLN A 239 -18.22 4.16 -0.98
N ILE A 240 -17.98 3.75 0.26
CA ILE A 240 -17.24 2.54 0.56
C ILE A 240 -18.12 1.32 0.27
N SER A 241 -17.64 0.45 -0.61
CA SER A 241 -18.24 -0.84 -0.94
C SER A 241 -17.50 -1.96 -0.23
N LYS A 242 -18.19 -3.09 0.05
CA LYS A 242 -17.66 -4.22 0.81
C LYS A 242 -17.92 -5.54 0.09
N VAL A 243 -16.91 -6.40 0.05
CA VAL A 243 -16.99 -7.82 -0.33
C VAL A 243 -16.50 -8.65 0.86
N SER A 244 -17.25 -9.72 1.21
CA SER A 244 -16.93 -10.57 2.36
C SER A 244 -16.61 -12.00 1.92
N MET A 245 -15.47 -12.55 2.34
CA MET A 245 -15.11 -13.95 2.10
C MET A 245 -16.15 -14.91 2.71
N SER A 246 -16.73 -14.56 3.86
CA SER A 246 -17.74 -15.39 4.54
C SER A 246 -19.07 -15.54 3.77
N LYS A 247 -19.25 -14.82 2.66
CA LYS A 247 -20.44 -14.86 1.83
C LYS A 247 -20.30 -15.73 0.57
N VAL A 248 -19.13 -16.35 0.40
CA VAL A 248 -18.83 -17.23 -0.73
C VAL A 248 -18.36 -18.60 -0.21
N ASP A 249 -18.51 -19.61 -1.06
CA ASP A 249 -17.93 -20.92 -0.80
C ASP A 249 -16.43 -20.91 -1.09
N LEU A 250 -15.61 -20.93 -0.05
CA LEU A 250 -14.14 -20.87 -0.14
C LEU A 250 -13.52 -22.16 -0.71
N GLU A 251 -14.25 -23.28 -0.67
CA GLU A 251 -13.83 -24.56 -1.28
C GLU A 251 -14.19 -24.64 -2.77
N SER A 252 -14.87 -23.63 -3.29
CA SER A 252 -15.27 -23.59 -4.70
C SER A 252 -14.09 -23.46 -5.62
N THR A 253 -14.08 -24.23 -6.69
CA THR A 253 -13.11 -24.05 -7.81
C THR A 253 -13.51 -22.95 -8.79
N LYS A 254 -14.64 -22.26 -8.54
CA LYS A 254 -15.14 -21.18 -9.38
C LYS A 254 -14.58 -19.83 -8.90
N LEU A 255 -14.18 -18.99 -9.85
CA LEU A 255 -13.83 -17.61 -9.58
C LEU A 255 -15.12 -16.78 -9.37
N PHE A 256 -15.25 -16.12 -8.23
CA PHE A 256 -16.31 -15.14 -7.96
C PHE A 256 -15.79 -13.75 -8.35
N VAL A 257 -16.45 -13.11 -9.29
CA VAL A 257 -16.07 -11.80 -9.82
C VAL A 257 -17.12 -10.76 -9.47
N TYR A 258 -16.69 -9.68 -8.83
CA TYR A 258 -17.52 -8.55 -8.46
C TYR A 258 -17.01 -7.30 -9.16
N PRO A 259 -17.75 -6.74 -10.14
CA PRO A 259 -17.40 -5.46 -10.74
C PRO A 259 -17.34 -4.35 -9.69
N MET A 260 -16.38 -3.44 -9.82
CA MET A 260 -16.32 -2.26 -8.95
C MET A 260 -17.52 -1.33 -9.20
N GLU A 261 -18.11 -0.87 -8.10
CA GLU A 261 -19.15 0.16 -8.14
C GLU A 261 -18.50 1.54 -8.29
N ASP A 262 -18.53 2.06 -9.50
CA ASP A 262 -17.84 3.30 -9.89
C ASP A 262 -18.76 4.52 -10.05
N LYS A 263 -20.10 4.33 -9.87
CA LYS A 263 -21.07 5.42 -10.00
C LYS A 263 -21.36 6.06 -8.67
N GLN A 264 -21.05 7.36 -8.55
CA GLN A 264 -21.37 8.14 -7.37
C GLN A 264 -22.87 8.13 -7.10
N GLN A 265 -23.23 7.77 -5.89
CA GLN A 265 -24.61 7.85 -5.40
C GLN A 265 -24.69 8.89 -4.30
N PHE A 266 -25.70 9.77 -4.41
CA PHE A 266 -26.01 10.75 -3.38
C PHE A 266 -27.23 10.30 -2.59
N ARG A 267 -27.08 10.25 -1.26
CA ARG A 267 -28.22 10.01 -0.38
C ARG A 267 -29.04 11.30 -0.30
N GLN A 268 -30.25 11.27 -0.83
CA GLN A 268 -31.21 12.34 -0.65
C GLN A 268 -31.71 12.35 0.80
N VAL A 269 -31.62 13.49 1.49
CA VAL A 269 -31.99 13.62 2.91
C VAL A 269 -33.18 14.54 3.17
N ASN A 270 -33.76 15.14 2.13
CA ASN A 270 -34.98 15.99 2.15
C ASN A 270 -35.96 15.56 1.08
#